data_8109b1c58af7f0987e25105346b6611a
#
_entry.id   8109b1c58af7f0987e25105346b6611a
#
_cell.length_a   1.000
_cell.length_b   1.000
_cell.length_c   1.000
_cell.angle_alpha   90.00
_cell.angle_beta   90.00
_cell.angle_gamma   90.00
#
_symmetry.space_group_name_H-M   'P 1'
#
loop_
_entity.id
_entity.type
_entity.pdbx_description
1 polymer ?
#
loop_
_entity_poly.entity_id
_entity_poly.type
_entity_poly.pdbx_seq_one_letter_code
_entity_poly.pdbx_strand_id
1 'polypeptide(L)'
;YWTDETKLQRQVEFMEAHPDCSLCFHSAQVEVQGRALTERQMRPYRGDRRVSPEAIIDKTSGYPTASLLFRREMVEQLPDFYVQAPIADIPLQLLAAARGWAYYMDRPMCVYRLGGAASWTTLMKQGDYEAKQRQYAEAMKQMYAGFDRETGGRFRPAVKSAVKRLWFLTQVNTKQYGVVLSRKYRRYYRELNVRTRFFIRLETMAPRLYGGLQRWFHRKG
;
A
#
# COMPACT_ATOMS: atom_id res chain seq x y z
N TYR A 1 2.89 13.35 -10.36
CA TYR A 1 2.14 14.36 -11.15
C TYR A 1 1.02 13.70 -11.94
N TRP A 2 0.00 14.50 -12.31
CA TRP A 2 -1.12 14.05 -13.12
C TRP A 2 -0.77 14.10 -14.60
N THR A 3 -1.35 13.19 -15.39
CA THR A 3 -1.08 13.01 -16.83
C THR A 3 -2.34 13.00 -17.69
N ASP A 4 -3.51 13.04 -17.08
CA ASP A 4 -4.81 13.10 -17.77
C ASP A 4 -5.55 14.36 -17.34
N GLU A 5 -5.79 15.26 -18.26
CA GLU A 5 -6.49 16.54 -18.00
C GLU A 5 -7.93 16.34 -17.54
N THR A 6 -8.55 15.23 -17.91
CA THR A 6 -9.93 14.88 -17.54
C THR A 6 -10.04 14.11 -16.23
N LYS A 7 -8.90 13.86 -15.55
CA LYS A 7 -8.84 13.05 -14.31
C LYS A 7 -9.86 13.51 -13.26
N LEU A 8 -9.79 14.78 -12.87
CA LEU A 8 -10.65 15.29 -11.81
C LEU A 8 -12.14 15.29 -12.24
N GLN A 9 -12.41 15.71 -13.45
CA GLN A 9 -13.77 15.71 -13.98
C GLN A 9 -14.40 14.32 -13.90
N ARG A 10 -13.72 13.30 -14.41
CA ARG A 10 -14.20 11.90 -14.38
C ARG A 10 -14.46 11.38 -12.97
N GLN A 11 -13.55 11.69 -12.04
CA GLN A 11 -13.70 11.25 -10.66
C GLN A 11 -14.84 12.00 -9.95
N VAL A 12 -14.99 13.29 -10.18
CA VAL A 12 -16.08 14.12 -9.60
C VAL A 12 -17.42 13.67 -10.16
N GLU A 13 -17.59 13.59 -11.47
CA GLU A 13 -18.84 13.13 -12.12
C GLU A 13 -19.27 11.76 -11.58
N PHE A 14 -18.31 10.83 -11.43
CA PHE A 14 -18.63 9.53 -10.87
C PHE A 14 -19.11 9.62 -9.41
N MET A 15 -18.41 10.39 -8.56
CA MET A 15 -18.77 10.52 -7.16
C MET A 15 -20.07 11.31 -6.95
N GLU A 16 -20.37 12.27 -7.80
CA GLU A 16 -21.66 13.00 -7.77
C GLU A 16 -22.84 12.09 -8.13
N ALA A 17 -22.65 11.22 -9.13
CA ALA A 17 -23.65 10.21 -9.48
C ALA A 17 -23.81 9.10 -8.43
N HIS A 18 -22.86 8.98 -7.48
CA HIS A 18 -22.85 7.94 -6.44
C HIS A 18 -22.56 8.55 -5.07
N PRO A 19 -23.57 9.14 -4.39
CA PRO A 19 -23.38 9.83 -3.11
C PRO A 19 -22.82 8.95 -1.97
N ASP A 20 -23.03 7.65 -2.03
CA ASP A 20 -22.50 6.62 -1.10
C ASP A 20 -21.06 6.18 -1.41
N CYS A 21 -20.47 6.65 -2.54
CA CYS A 21 -19.06 6.48 -2.84
C CYS A 21 -18.24 7.51 -2.06
N SER A 22 -17.41 7.03 -1.14
CA SER A 22 -16.59 7.88 -0.25
C SER A 22 -15.21 8.20 -0.80
N LEU A 23 -14.70 7.36 -1.72
CA LEU A 23 -13.35 7.47 -2.29
C LEU A 23 -13.37 7.01 -3.75
N CYS A 24 -12.78 7.81 -4.63
CA CYS A 24 -12.47 7.39 -6.00
C CYS A 24 -10.96 7.42 -6.21
N PHE A 25 -10.41 6.39 -6.86
CA PHE A 25 -8.97 6.30 -7.15
C PHE A 25 -8.72 5.54 -8.46
N HIS A 26 -7.48 5.60 -8.94
CA HIS A 26 -7.12 4.99 -10.22
C HIS A 26 -5.69 4.42 -10.21
N SER A 27 -5.31 3.71 -11.27
CA SER A 27 -3.95 3.23 -11.46
C SER A 27 -2.95 4.36 -11.75
N ALA A 28 -1.66 4.09 -11.57
CA ALA A 28 -0.58 5.01 -11.90
C ALA A 28 0.50 4.31 -12.74
N GLN A 29 1.10 5.05 -13.66
CA GLN A 29 2.37 4.66 -14.25
C GLN A 29 3.48 4.81 -13.22
N VAL A 30 4.57 4.05 -13.38
CA VAL A 30 5.75 4.15 -12.50
C VAL A 30 6.92 4.72 -13.28
N GLU A 31 7.55 5.74 -12.71
CA GLU A 31 8.77 6.34 -13.20
C GLU A 31 9.92 6.08 -12.22
N VAL A 32 11.09 5.73 -12.72
CA VAL A 32 12.31 5.56 -11.93
C VAL A 32 13.42 6.40 -12.54
N GLN A 33 13.99 7.33 -11.76
CA GLN A 33 15.07 8.22 -12.19
C GLN A 33 14.78 8.96 -13.53
N GLY A 34 13.56 9.46 -13.70
CA GLY A 34 13.13 10.18 -14.89
C GLY A 34 12.81 9.28 -16.10
N ARG A 35 12.88 7.96 -15.96
CA ARG A 35 12.49 7.01 -17.01
C ARG A 35 11.16 6.37 -16.68
N ALA A 36 10.18 6.55 -17.55
CA ALA A 36 8.90 5.86 -17.45
C ALA A 36 9.12 4.36 -17.64
N LEU A 37 8.69 3.55 -16.67
CA LEU A 37 8.67 2.11 -16.79
C LEU A 37 7.33 1.70 -17.42
N THR A 38 7.31 1.53 -18.72
CA THR A 38 6.10 1.19 -19.50
C THR A 38 5.43 -0.11 -19.04
N GLU A 39 6.21 -1.06 -18.54
CA GLU A 39 5.74 -2.37 -18.08
C GLU A 39 5.35 -2.40 -16.59
N ARG A 40 5.66 -1.34 -15.82
CA ARG A 40 5.38 -1.30 -14.39
C ARG A 40 4.31 -0.27 -14.07
N GLN A 41 3.21 -0.73 -13.53
CA GLN A 41 2.11 0.12 -13.07
C GLN A 41 1.78 -0.19 -11.61
N MET A 42 1.37 0.84 -10.87
CA MET A 42 0.62 0.66 -9.63
C MET A 42 -0.84 0.42 -10.03
N ARG A 43 -1.19 -0.83 -10.17
CA ARG A 43 -2.50 -1.30 -10.64
C ARG A 43 -3.05 -2.31 -9.64
N PRO A 44 -3.76 -1.85 -8.59
CA PRO A 44 -4.22 -2.72 -7.50
C PRO A 44 -5.27 -3.73 -7.95
N TYR A 45 -6.03 -3.41 -9.01
CA TYR A 45 -7.07 -4.28 -9.57
C TYR A 45 -7.01 -4.30 -11.10
N ARG A 46 -7.69 -5.27 -11.72
CA ARG A 46 -7.93 -5.31 -13.16
C ARG A 46 -9.39 -4.97 -13.44
N GLY A 47 -9.62 -4.00 -14.34
CA GLY A 47 -10.93 -3.47 -14.67
C GLY A 47 -11.49 -2.55 -13.58
N ASP A 48 -12.35 -1.65 -14.01
CA ASP A 48 -13.08 -0.73 -13.14
C ASP A 48 -13.94 -1.51 -12.15
N ARG A 49 -13.99 -1.05 -10.89
CA ARG A 49 -14.77 -1.78 -9.87
C ARG A 49 -15.10 -0.98 -8.62
N ARG A 50 -16.19 -1.39 -8.01
CA ARG A 50 -16.49 -1.07 -6.62
C ARG A 50 -15.57 -1.86 -5.68
N VAL A 51 -15.08 -1.19 -4.64
CA VAL A 51 -14.20 -1.76 -3.60
C VAL A 51 -14.89 -1.61 -2.26
N SER A 52 -15.10 -2.71 -1.56
CA SER A 52 -15.78 -2.69 -0.27
C SER A 52 -14.91 -2.04 0.82
N PRO A 53 -15.51 -1.52 1.90
CA PRO A 53 -14.78 -0.98 3.05
C PRO A 53 -13.72 -1.95 3.60
N GLU A 54 -14.06 -3.23 3.72
CA GLU A 54 -13.14 -4.25 4.21
C GLU A 54 -11.93 -4.46 3.28
N ALA A 55 -12.17 -4.39 1.96
CA ALA A 55 -11.10 -4.51 0.97
C ALA A 55 -10.18 -3.28 0.97
N ILE A 56 -10.72 -2.07 1.23
CA ILE A 56 -9.93 -0.86 1.43
C ILE A 56 -9.03 -1.05 2.66
N ILE A 57 -9.60 -1.45 3.79
CA ILE A 57 -8.88 -1.62 5.06
C ILE A 57 -7.77 -2.69 4.93
N ASP A 58 -8.05 -3.83 4.31
CA ASP A 58 -7.08 -4.93 4.17
C ASP A 58 -5.98 -4.62 3.15
N LYS A 59 -6.23 -3.75 2.16
CA LYS A 59 -5.29 -3.45 1.05
C LYS A 59 -4.94 -1.96 0.89
N THR A 60 -4.92 -1.19 1.97
CA THR A 60 -4.59 0.25 1.93
C THR A 60 -3.21 0.53 1.31
N SER A 61 -2.27 -0.41 1.35
CA SER A 61 -1.01 -0.30 0.62
C SER A 61 -1.19 -0.62 -0.86
N GLY A 62 -0.74 0.26 -1.73
CA GLY A 62 -0.77 0.06 -3.18
C GLY A 62 -1.75 0.96 -3.94
N TYR A 63 -2.49 1.81 -3.26
CA TYR A 63 -3.26 2.88 -3.90
C TYR A 63 -2.36 4.10 -4.09
N PRO A 64 -2.17 4.61 -5.33
CA PRO A 64 -1.33 5.79 -5.55
C PRO A 64 -1.94 7.01 -4.87
N THR A 65 -1.22 7.65 -3.95
CA THR A 65 -1.73 8.83 -3.21
C THR A 65 -2.23 9.92 -4.14
N ALA A 66 -1.53 10.19 -5.26
CA ALA A 66 -1.92 11.16 -6.27
C ALA A 66 -3.21 10.82 -7.03
N SER A 67 -3.74 9.59 -6.88
CA SER A 67 -4.98 9.14 -7.52
C SER A 67 -6.21 9.34 -6.65
N LEU A 68 -6.05 9.59 -5.34
CA LEU A 68 -7.15 9.62 -4.39
C LEU A 68 -7.99 10.90 -4.57
N LEU A 69 -9.29 10.73 -4.73
CA LEU A 69 -10.30 11.78 -4.60
C LEU A 69 -11.32 11.36 -3.56
N PHE A 70 -11.61 12.23 -2.62
CA PHE A 70 -12.52 11.99 -1.49
C PHE A 70 -13.35 13.24 -1.20
N ARG A 71 -14.42 13.10 -0.46
CA ARG A 71 -15.29 14.21 -0.10
C ARG A 71 -14.65 15.05 0.99
N ARG A 72 -14.76 16.38 0.88
CA ARG A 72 -14.15 17.36 1.77
C ARG A 72 -14.55 17.14 3.24
N GLU A 73 -15.81 16.85 3.49
CA GLU A 73 -16.35 16.62 4.84
C GLU A 73 -15.65 15.45 5.59
N MET A 74 -14.93 14.60 4.89
CA MET A 74 -14.13 13.54 5.53
C MET A 74 -12.97 14.08 6.37
N VAL A 75 -12.47 15.25 6.07
CA VAL A 75 -11.26 15.83 6.65
C VAL A 75 -11.52 17.11 7.45
N GLU A 76 -12.77 17.52 7.61
CA GLU A 76 -13.15 18.68 8.42
C GLU A 76 -12.93 18.46 9.91
N GLN A 77 -13.13 17.22 10.37
CA GLN A 77 -12.85 16.80 11.76
C GLN A 77 -12.05 15.50 11.72
N LEU A 78 -10.75 15.62 11.98
CA LEU A 78 -9.85 14.48 11.94
C LEU A 78 -9.79 13.82 13.31
N PRO A 79 -10.05 12.51 13.43
CA PRO A 79 -9.92 11.77 14.68
C PRO A 79 -8.45 11.57 15.08
N ASP A 80 -8.22 11.32 16.37
CA ASP A 80 -6.88 11.17 16.92
C ASP A 80 -6.02 10.13 16.21
N PHE A 81 -6.59 9.01 15.77
CA PHE A 81 -5.85 7.98 15.07
C PHE A 81 -5.27 8.47 13.74
N TYR A 82 -5.91 9.48 13.10
CA TYR A 82 -5.40 10.11 11.88
C TYR A 82 -4.23 11.04 12.20
N VAL A 83 -4.40 11.91 13.21
CA VAL A 83 -3.41 12.92 13.58
C VAL A 83 -2.10 12.27 14.07
N GLN A 84 -2.22 11.14 14.78
CA GLN A 84 -1.08 10.40 15.33
C GLN A 84 -0.47 9.38 14.35
N ALA A 85 -1.02 9.25 13.14
CA ALA A 85 -0.53 8.29 12.17
C ALA A 85 0.86 8.68 11.62
N PRO A 86 1.74 7.70 11.36
CA PRO A 86 3.08 7.97 10.83
C PRO A 86 3.08 8.39 9.35
N ILE A 87 1.95 8.25 8.67
CA ILE A 87 1.72 8.62 7.26
C ILE A 87 0.28 9.10 7.10
N ALA A 88 -0.02 9.89 6.08
CA ALA A 88 -1.33 10.52 5.92
C ALA A 88 -2.29 9.76 4.98
N ASP A 89 -1.78 9.02 4.01
CA ASP A 89 -2.60 8.41 2.95
C ASP A 89 -3.38 7.17 3.41
N ILE A 90 -2.81 6.32 4.25
CA ILE A 90 -3.51 5.14 4.77
C ILE A 90 -4.66 5.53 5.72
N PRO A 91 -4.47 6.38 6.74
CA PRO A 91 -5.59 6.76 7.60
C PRO A 91 -6.69 7.51 6.83
N LEU A 92 -6.37 8.25 5.77
CA LEU A 92 -7.37 8.83 4.88
C LEU A 92 -8.23 7.76 4.20
N GLN A 93 -7.62 6.68 3.72
CA GLN A 93 -8.33 5.54 3.14
C GLN A 93 -9.21 4.83 4.20
N LEU A 94 -8.76 4.75 5.45
CA LEU A 94 -9.56 4.22 6.55
C LEU A 94 -10.77 5.11 6.87
N LEU A 95 -10.62 6.43 6.86
CA LEU A 95 -11.75 7.37 6.99
C LEU A 95 -12.78 7.17 5.89
N ALA A 96 -12.31 6.98 4.65
CA ALA A 96 -13.19 6.68 3.53
C ALA A 96 -13.93 5.34 3.73
N ALA A 97 -13.22 4.29 4.14
CA ALA A 97 -13.82 2.99 4.42
C ALA A 97 -14.89 3.04 5.53
N ALA A 98 -14.73 3.91 6.53
CA ALA A 98 -15.72 4.08 7.59
C ALA A 98 -17.03 4.72 7.08
N ARG A 99 -16.97 5.49 6.00
CA ARG A 99 -18.10 6.26 5.44
C ARG A 99 -18.81 5.59 4.26
N GLY A 100 -18.09 4.73 3.52
CA GLY A 100 -18.69 4.09 2.35
C GLY A 100 -17.73 3.18 1.61
N TRP A 101 -18.07 2.91 0.37
CA TRP A 101 -17.24 2.12 -0.54
C TRP A 101 -16.36 3.03 -1.41
N ALA A 102 -15.36 2.46 -2.05
CA ALA A 102 -14.53 3.16 -3.02
C ALA A 102 -14.78 2.67 -4.45
N TYR A 103 -14.50 3.55 -5.42
CA TYR A 103 -14.48 3.19 -6.83
C TYR A 103 -13.06 3.25 -7.39
N TYR A 104 -12.66 2.18 -8.03
CA TYR A 104 -11.40 2.09 -8.75
C TYR A 104 -11.63 2.22 -10.25
N MET A 105 -10.93 3.17 -10.86
CA MET A 105 -10.86 3.34 -12.32
C MET A 105 -9.55 2.71 -12.83
N ASP A 106 -9.64 1.71 -13.69
CA ASP A 106 -8.47 1.00 -14.23
C ASP A 106 -7.82 1.78 -15.37
N ARG A 107 -7.47 3.02 -15.09
CA ARG A 107 -6.86 3.96 -16.04
C ARG A 107 -5.71 4.70 -15.38
N PRO A 108 -4.49 4.65 -15.92
CA PRO A 108 -3.37 5.39 -15.35
C PRO A 108 -3.48 6.87 -15.70
N MET A 109 -3.92 7.69 -14.74
CA MET A 109 -4.08 9.14 -14.89
C MET A 109 -3.05 9.94 -14.09
N CYS A 110 -2.05 9.29 -13.51
CA CYS A 110 -0.92 9.93 -12.86
C CYS A 110 0.35 9.07 -12.95
N VAL A 111 1.49 9.70 -12.62
CA VAL A 111 2.79 9.03 -12.51
C VAL A 111 3.22 8.98 -11.05
N TYR A 112 3.63 7.80 -10.60
CA TYR A 112 4.28 7.56 -9.33
C TYR A 112 5.79 7.48 -9.50
N ARG A 113 6.53 8.46 -8.98
CA ARG A 113 7.99 8.51 -9.06
C ARG A 113 8.63 7.71 -7.93
N LEU A 114 9.50 6.76 -8.28
CA LEU A 114 10.31 5.99 -7.34
C LEU A 114 11.75 6.52 -7.29
N GLY A 115 12.38 6.41 -6.11
CA GLY A 115 13.81 6.70 -5.95
C GLY A 115 14.16 8.17 -5.81
N GLY A 116 13.19 9.05 -5.57
CA GLY A 116 13.49 10.44 -5.20
C GLY A 116 14.26 10.52 -3.88
N ALA A 117 15.29 11.36 -3.79
CA ALA A 117 16.17 11.47 -2.61
C ALA A 117 15.39 11.76 -1.32
N ALA A 118 14.37 12.62 -1.38
CA ALA A 118 13.51 12.99 -0.26
C ALA A 118 12.25 12.10 -0.12
N SER A 119 12.13 11.00 -0.90
CA SER A 119 10.97 10.14 -0.78
C SER A 119 11.01 9.35 0.54
N TRP A 120 9.83 9.15 1.14
CA TRP A 120 9.69 8.36 2.36
C TRP A 120 10.37 6.98 2.25
N THR A 121 10.18 6.29 1.11
CA THR A 121 10.80 4.98 0.86
C THR A 121 12.32 5.03 0.81
N THR A 122 12.92 6.14 0.36
CA THR A 122 14.38 6.35 0.36
C THR A 122 14.87 6.64 1.77
N LEU A 123 14.20 7.53 2.50
CA LEU A 123 14.54 7.88 3.88
C LEU A 123 14.41 6.67 4.83
N MET A 124 13.44 5.81 4.62
CA MET A 124 13.31 4.57 5.38
C MET A 124 14.50 3.62 5.24
N LYS A 125 15.21 3.64 4.11
CA LYS A 125 16.38 2.79 3.85
C LYS A 125 17.69 3.31 4.45
N GLN A 126 17.71 4.53 4.95
CA GLN A 126 18.90 5.14 5.57
C GLN A 126 19.03 4.67 7.03
N GLY A 127 20.27 4.41 7.49
CA GLY A 127 20.55 3.98 8.87
C GLY A 127 20.00 2.57 9.19
N ASP A 128 19.54 2.37 10.42
CA ASP A 128 19.00 1.07 10.86
C ASP A 128 17.61 0.81 10.24
N TYR A 129 17.62 0.17 9.09
CA TYR A 129 16.42 -0.16 8.34
C TYR A 129 15.48 -1.11 9.11
N GLU A 130 16.03 -2.09 9.82
CA GLU A 130 15.22 -3.06 10.56
C GLU A 130 14.48 -2.40 11.74
N ALA A 131 15.19 -1.61 12.53
CA ALA A 131 14.57 -0.86 13.62
C ALA A 131 13.48 0.09 13.11
N LYS A 132 13.73 0.84 12.02
CA LYS A 132 12.74 1.71 11.39
C LYS A 132 11.51 0.95 10.90
N GLN A 133 11.68 -0.22 10.26
CA GLN A 133 10.56 -1.05 9.81
C GLN A 133 9.71 -1.53 10.99
N ARG A 134 10.31 -1.94 12.10
CA ARG A 134 9.62 -2.36 13.30
C ARG A 134 8.87 -1.20 13.97
N GLN A 135 9.53 -0.05 14.11
CA GLN A 135 8.92 1.17 14.66
C GLN A 135 7.71 1.62 13.82
N TYR A 136 7.86 1.65 12.50
CA TYR A 136 6.76 1.95 11.60
C TYR A 136 5.60 0.96 11.75
N ALA A 137 5.89 -0.34 11.80
CA ALA A 137 4.84 -1.35 11.96
C ALA A 137 4.09 -1.21 13.30
N GLU A 138 4.78 -0.85 14.39
CA GLU A 138 4.13 -0.63 15.67
C GLU A 138 3.27 0.65 15.67
N ALA A 139 3.77 1.76 15.09
CA ALA A 139 3.00 2.99 14.94
C ALA A 139 1.74 2.77 14.07
N MET A 140 1.85 2.05 12.96
CA MET A 140 0.71 1.68 12.13
C MET A 140 -0.29 0.78 12.86
N LYS A 141 0.18 -0.15 13.68
CA LYS A 141 -0.69 -1.01 14.51
C LYS A 141 -1.49 -0.16 15.51
N GLN A 142 -0.88 0.87 16.13
CA GLN A 142 -1.57 1.80 17.01
C GLN A 142 -2.63 2.61 16.25
N MET A 143 -2.31 3.10 15.05
CA MET A 143 -3.27 3.76 14.16
C MET A 143 -4.47 2.86 13.84
N TYR A 144 -4.24 1.59 13.45
CA TYR A 144 -5.32 0.63 13.20
C TYR A 144 -6.16 0.35 14.45
N ALA A 145 -5.54 0.29 15.63
CA ALA A 145 -6.27 0.12 16.88
C ALA A 145 -7.13 1.34 17.21
N GLY A 146 -6.65 2.55 16.91
CA GLY A 146 -7.44 3.78 17.01
C GLY A 146 -8.65 3.75 16.08
N PHE A 147 -8.45 3.38 14.82
CA PHE A 147 -9.53 3.20 13.86
C PHE A 147 -10.57 2.16 14.31
N ASP A 148 -10.14 1.01 14.85
CA ASP A 148 -11.07 -0.02 15.37
C ASP A 148 -11.92 0.53 16.52
N ARG A 149 -11.33 1.31 17.43
CA ARG A 149 -12.08 1.99 18.52
C ARG A 149 -13.06 3.02 17.98
N GLU A 150 -12.61 3.91 17.10
CA GLU A 150 -13.43 4.97 16.48
C GLU A 150 -14.66 4.42 15.77
N THR A 151 -14.51 3.26 15.12
CA THR A 151 -15.61 2.58 14.41
C THR A 151 -16.39 1.58 15.28
N GLY A 152 -16.20 1.59 16.60
CA GLY A 152 -16.87 0.68 17.54
C GLY A 152 -16.62 -0.80 17.24
N GLY A 153 -15.49 -1.14 16.60
CA GLY A 153 -15.15 -2.51 16.22
C GLY A 153 -15.89 -3.03 14.98
N ARG A 154 -16.62 -2.19 14.26
CA ARG A 154 -17.38 -2.55 13.05
C ARG A 154 -16.54 -3.31 12.02
N PHE A 155 -15.27 -2.96 11.87
CA PHE A 155 -14.37 -3.52 10.88
C PHE A 155 -13.26 -4.41 11.48
N ARG A 156 -13.43 -4.86 12.72
CA ARG A 156 -12.41 -5.62 13.47
C ARG A 156 -11.77 -6.78 12.71
N PRO A 157 -12.51 -7.63 11.96
CA PRO A 157 -11.87 -8.70 11.17
C PRO A 157 -10.91 -8.17 10.09
N ALA A 158 -11.29 -7.10 9.37
CA ALA A 158 -10.46 -6.48 8.33
C ALA A 158 -9.23 -5.80 8.95
N VAL A 159 -9.40 -5.09 10.06
CA VAL A 159 -8.30 -4.48 10.83
C VAL A 159 -7.30 -5.55 11.31
N LYS A 160 -7.76 -6.65 11.88
CA LYS A 160 -6.89 -7.77 12.28
C LYS A 160 -6.12 -8.35 11.09
N SER A 161 -6.77 -8.49 9.92
CA SER A 161 -6.11 -8.94 8.70
C SER A 161 -5.06 -7.94 8.23
N ALA A 162 -5.38 -6.65 8.18
CA ALA A 162 -4.46 -5.58 7.79
C ALA A 162 -3.22 -5.52 8.69
N VAL A 163 -3.40 -5.54 10.00
CA VAL A 163 -2.28 -5.57 10.98
C VAL A 163 -1.42 -6.82 10.80
N LYS A 164 -2.03 -7.99 10.57
CA LYS A 164 -1.29 -9.22 10.33
C LYS A 164 -0.51 -9.17 9.01
N ARG A 165 -1.07 -8.57 7.96
CA ARG A 165 -0.40 -8.30 6.68
C ARG A 165 0.77 -7.35 6.86
N LEU A 166 0.58 -6.26 7.60
CA LEU A 166 1.64 -5.30 7.93
C LEU A 166 2.85 -5.99 8.56
N TRP A 167 2.62 -6.78 9.60
CA TRP A 167 3.69 -7.55 10.25
C TRP A 167 4.34 -8.58 9.31
N PHE A 168 3.56 -9.24 8.46
CA PHE A 168 4.10 -10.12 7.43
C PHE A 168 5.05 -9.38 6.49
N LEU A 169 4.65 -8.21 5.97
CA LEU A 169 5.49 -7.40 5.08
C LEU A 169 6.73 -6.86 5.81
N THR A 170 6.62 -6.51 7.08
CA THR A 170 7.77 -6.15 7.92
C THR A 170 8.77 -7.30 7.99
N GLN A 171 8.32 -8.55 8.23
CA GLN A 171 9.22 -9.71 8.23
C GLN A 171 9.85 -9.96 6.85
N VAL A 172 9.12 -9.74 5.76
CA VAL A 172 9.67 -9.84 4.39
C VAL A 172 10.75 -8.78 4.17
N ASN A 173 10.48 -7.52 4.56
CA ASN A 173 11.38 -6.39 4.38
C ASN A 173 12.66 -6.51 5.23
N THR A 174 12.56 -7.11 6.41
CA THR A 174 13.68 -7.35 7.33
C THR A 174 14.31 -8.74 7.14
N LYS A 175 13.96 -9.45 6.07
CA LYS A 175 14.51 -10.76 5.69
C LYS A 175 14.37 -11.86 6.76
N GLN A 176 13.38 -11.75 7.63
CA GLN A 176 13.06 -12.76 8.65
C GLN A 176 12.33 -13.97 8.02
N TYR A 177 12.96 -14.63 7.04
CA TYR A 177 12.27 -15.58 6.16
C TYR A 177 11.83 -16.86 6.88
N GLY A 178 12.48 -17.27 7.95
CA GLY A 178 11.99 -18.36 8.79
C GLY A 178 10.60 -18.09 9.34
N VAL A 179 10.34 -16.83 9.73
CA VAL A 179 9.02 -16.38 10.20
C VAL A 179 8.05 -16.23 9.02
N VAL A 180 8.50 -15.67 7.89
CA VAL A 180 7.70 -15.50 6.66
C VAL A 180 7.16 -16.84 6.15
N LEU A 181 7.95 -17.89 6.18
CA LEU A 181 7.60 -19.23 5.69
C LEU A 181 6.76 -20.04 6.70
N SER A 182 6.53 -19.51 7.90
CA SER A 182 5.75 -20.18 8.92
C SER A 182 4.28 -20.37 8.53
N ARG A 183 3.61 -21.37 9.18
CA ARG A 183 2.18 -21.63 8.97
C ARG A 183 1.31 -20.41 9.26
N LYS A 184 1.72 -19.55 10.19
CA LYS A 184 1.04 -18.29 10.57
C LYS A 184 0.80 -17.36 9.38
N TYR A 185 1.76 -17.28 8.44
CA TYR A 185 1.75 -16.33 7.32
C TYR A 185 1.48 -16.96 5.95
N ARG A 186 1.12 -18.26 5.91
CA ARG A 186 0.90 -19.01 4.66
C ARG A 186 -0.03 -18.32 3.67
N ARG A 187 -1.12 -17.68 4.16
CA ARG A 187 -2.07 -16.93 3.31
C ARG A 187 -1.36 -15.76 2.61
N TYR A 188 -0.69 -14.88 3.37
CA TYR A 188 -0.04 -13.70 2.84
C TYR A 188 1.17 -14.04 1.96
N TYR A 189 1.90 -15.10 2.28
CA TYR A 189 2.99 -15.60 1.45
C TYR A 189 2.51 -16.03 0.05
N ARG A 190 1.32 -16.64 -0.05
CA ARG A 190 0.73 -17.03 -1.35
C ARG A 190 0.31 -15.83 -2.20
N GLU A 191 0.03 -14.68 -1.60
CA GLU A 191 -0.32 -13.44 -2.27
C GLU A 191 0.90 -12.72 -2.87
N LEU A 192 2.12 -13.04 -2.43
CA LEU A 192 3.33 -12.53 -3.06
C LEU A 192 3.45 -13.05 -4.49
N ASN A 193 4.01 -12.21 -5.39
CA ASN A 193 4.29 -12.66 -6.76
C ASN A 193 5.30 -13.82 -6.79
N VAL A 194 5.26 -14.60 -7.87
CA VAL A 194 6.07 -15.82 -8.02
C VAL A 194 7.56 -15.53 -7.88
N ARG A 195 8.03 -14.42 -8.47
CA ARG A 195 9.45 -14.02 -8.40
C ARG A 195 9.90 -13.78 -6.96
N THR A 196 9.13 -13.02 -6.19
CA THR A 196 9.44 -12.76 -4.76
C THR A 196 9.45 -14.06 -3.95
N ARG A 197 8.46 -14.94 -4.14
CA ARG A 197 8.41 -16.25 -3.47
C ARG A 197 9.62 -17.12 -3.81
N PHE A 198 10.05 -17.11 -5.07
CA PHE A 198 11.23 -17.82 -5.52
C PHE A 198 12.49 -17.29 -4.82
N PHE A 199 12.72 -15.98 -4.80
CA PHE A 199 13.89 -15.41 -4.15
C PHE A 199 13.91 -15.63 -2.64
N ILE A 200 12.78 -15.51 -1.94
CA ILE A 200 12.69 -15.85 -0.50
C ILE A 200 13.12 -17.28 -0.25
N ARG A 201 12.63 -18.25 -1.03
CA ARG A 201 13.01 -19.65 -0.89
C ARG A 201 14.48 -19.88 -1.23
N LEU A 202 14.97 -19.30 -2.31
CA LEU A 202 16.35 -19.43 -2.74
C LEU A 202 17.30 -18.88 -1.68
N GLU A 203 17.04 -17.68 -1.13
CA GLU A 203 17.87 -17.07 -0.08
C GLU A 203 17.84 -17.90 1.20
N THR A 204 16.71 -18.56 1.51
CA THR A 204 16.56 -19.41 2.71
C THR A 204 17.24 -20.77 2.55
N MET A 205 17.09 -21.44 1.39
CA MET A 205 17.51 -22.82 1.19
C MET A 205 18.92 -22.94 0.61
N ALA A 206 19.35 -21.96 -0.17
CA ALA A 206 20.63 -21.94 -0.87
C ALA A 206 21.28 -20.55 -0.86
N PRO A 207 21.67 -20.00 0.31
CA PRO A 207 22.17 -18.63 0.44
C PRO A 207 23.43 -18.35 -0.39
N ARG A 208 24.29 -19.37 -0.59
CA ARG A 208 25.51 -19.23 -1.43
C ARG A 208 25.16 -19.02 -2.91
N LEU A 209 24.16 -19.74 -3.44
CA LEU A 209 23.67 -19.56 -4.82
C LEU A 209 22.98 -18.20 -4.99
N TYR A 210 22.18 -17.79 -4.02
CA TYR A 210 21.54 -16.48 -4.03
C TYR A 210 22.57 -15.34 -4.07
N GLY A 211 23.62 -15.39 -3.24
CA GLY A 211 24.70 -14.41 -3.25
C GLY A 211 25.49 -14.39 -4.58
N GLY A 212 25.65 -15.53 -5.24
CA GLY A 212 26.24 -15.63 -6.58
C GLY A 212 25.38 -14.93 -7.64
N LEU A 213 24.08 -15.18 -7.64
CA LEU A 213 23.13 -14.55 -8.55
C LEU A 213 23.06 -13.02 -8.36
N GLN A 214 23.04 -12.54 -7.11
CA GLN A 214 23.02 -11.09 -6.85
C GLN A 214 24.28 -10.42 -7.43
N ARG A 215 25.48 -10.96 -7.21
CA ARG A 215 26.72 -10.42 -7.79
C ARG A 215 26.69 -10.40 -9.32
N TRP A 216 26.11 -11.41 -9.94
CA TRP A 216 26.00 -11.49 -11.40
C TRP A 216 25.04 -10.42 -11.96
N PHE A 217 23.88 -10.17 -11.31
CA PHE A 217 22.95 -9.11 -11.70
C PHE A 217 23.55 -7.71 -11.52
N HIS A 218 24.30 -7.46 -10.43
CA HIS A 218 24.95 -6.17 -10.20
C HIS A 218 26.12 -5.85 -11.15
N ARG A 219 26.68 -6.87 -11.83
CA ARG A 219 27.73 -6.66 -12.83
C ARG A 219 27.19 -6.33 -14.25
N LYS A 220 25.90 -6.54 -14.47
CA LYS A 220 25.25 -6.33 -15.78
C LYS A 220 24.31 -5.12 -15.84
N GLY A 221 24.14 -4.36 -14.78
CA GLY A 221 23.37 -3.10 -14.69
C GLY A 221 24.25 -1.95 -14.28
#